data_899a6518fbae31925d195070ba8688e0
#
_entry.id   899a6518fbae31925d195070ba8688e0
#
_cell.length_a   1.000
_cell.length_b   1.000
_cell.length_c   1.000
_cell.angle_alpha   90.00
_cell.angle_beta   90.00
_cell.angle_gamma   90.00
#
_symmetry.space_group_name_H-M   'P 1'
#
loop_
_entity.id
_entity.type
_entity.pdbx_description
1 polymer ?
#
loop_
_entity_poly.entity_id
_entity_poly.type
_entity_poly.pdbx_seq_one_letter_code
_entity_poly.pdbx_strand_id
1 'polypeptide(L)'
;MKPFLLFVLFTSAMFQVLAQNNVQYKMVVSKDGSGDFTSIQAAVDATKAFPDKRITIYIKSGVYREKVRVPSWNNQLSFIGEDREKTIITYDDYFEKIDRGRNSTFFTWTLLIEADDFYAENLTIENAAGQVGQAVALHVEGNRCVFKNCSLLGNQDTLYLDGENSKQLFKNCTIEGTTDFIFGSATVVFSECTIISRSDSYITAASTQKDKTYGFVFLNCTLKASDGVTKAYLGRPWRPYAKTVFLNCEMGDHIIPEGWKEWSNSENVSTTFYAEYKNTGPGAATENRVAWSHQLRNKEAKKYNPEAILGNWITKIK
;
A
#
# COMPACT_ATOMS: atom_id res chain seq x y z
N MET A 1 30.51 62.50 -56.56
CA MET A 1 30.74 61.61 -55.44
C MET A 1 29.41 61.03 -54.99
N LYS A 2 29.16 59.74 -55.24
CA LYS A 2 27.96 59.04 -54.77
C LYS A 2 28.35 58.16 -53.58
N PRO A 3 27.63 58.13 -52.47
CA PRO A 3 27.92 57.23 -51.38
C PRO A 3 27.38 55.79 -51.68
N PHE A 4 28.24 54.83 -51.50
CA PHE A 4 27.95 53.41 -51.60
C PHE A 4 27.29 52.96 -50.28
N LEU A 5 26.02 52.55 -50.35
CA LEU A 5 25.31 51.99 -49.21
C LEU A 5 25.57 50.49 -49.12
N LEU A 6 26.33 50.07 -48.12
CA LEU A 6 26.63 48.68 -47.85
C LEU A 6 25.47 48.05 -47.05
N PHE A 7 24.70 47.17 -47.70
CA PHE A 7 23.61 46.41 -47.04
C PHE A 7 24.23 45.14 -46.42
N VAL A 8 24.35 45.12 -45.12
CA VAL A 8 24.73 43.92 -44.37
C VAL A 8 23.48 43.09 -44.07
N LEU A 9 23.31 41.97 -44.79
CA LEU A 9 22.28 40.97 -44.52
C LEU A 9 22.67 40.14 -43.29
N PHE A 10 22.04 40.39 -42.18
CA PHE A 10 22.07 39.51 -41.02
C PHE A 10 21.10 38.33 -41.24
N THR A 11 21.65 37.17 -41.64
CA THR A 11 20.91 35.91 -41.64
C THR A 11 20.95 35.34 -40.23
N SER A 12 19.90 35.60 -39.45
CA SER A 12 19.66 34.92 -38.16
C SER A 12 19.28 33.47 -38.45
N ALA A 13 20.24 32.55 -38.32
CA ALA A 13 19.98 31.13 -38.28
C ALA A 13 19.25 30.85 -36.95
N MET A 14 17.91 30.79 -37.00
CA MET A 14 17.11 30.21 -35.93
C MET A 14 17.43 28.70 -35.82
N PHE A 15 18.34 28.31 -34.96
CA PHE A 15 18.43 26.93 -34.49
C PHE A 15 17.17 26.64 -33.68
N GLN A 16 16.14 26.09 -34.31
CA GLN A 16 15.07 25.39 -33.59
C GLN A 16 15.70 24.10 -33.03
N VAL A 17 16.09 24.17 -31.76
CA VAL A 17 16.34 22.97 -30.97
C VAL A 17 14.98 22.31 -30.79
N LEU A 18 14.62 21.39 -31.68
CA LEU A 18 13.57 20.42 -31.46
C LEU A 18 14.08 19.53 -30.32
N ALA A 19 13.75 19.92 -29.08
CA ALA A 19 13.85 18.98 -27.97
C ALA A 19 12.91 17.82 -28.32
N GLN A 20 13.45 16.75 -28.89
CA GLN A 20 12.75 15.49 -28.96
C GLN A 20 12.51 15.09 -27.48
N ASN A 21 11.28 15.26 -27.01
CA ASN A 21 10.82 14.73 -25.73
C ASN A 21 10.82 13.19 -25.86
N ASN A 22 12.00 12.58 -25.87
CA ASN A 22 12.11 11.14 -25.76
C ASN A 22 11.64 10.72 -24.37
N VAL A 23 10.45 10.12 -24.31
CA VAL A 23 9.91 9.58 -23.06
C VAL A 23 10.85 8.46 -22.59
N GLN A 24 11.42 8.67 -21.40
CA GLN A 24 12.26 7.65 -20.77
C GLN A 24 11.36 6.64 -20.04
N TYR A 25 11.29 5.40 -20.55
CA TYR A 25 10.47 4.33 -19.95
C TYR A 25 11.21 3.52 -18.89
N LYS A 26 12.51 3.76 -18.72
CA LYS A 26 13.33 3.17 -17.66
C LYS A 26 14.21 4.25 -17.06
N MET A 27 14.16 4.41 -15.75
CA MET A 27 14.94 5.38 -14.99
C MET A 27 15.65 4.66 -13.84
N VAL A 28 16.78 5.16 -13.44
CA VAL A 28 17.53 4.64 -12.28
C VAL A 28 17.66 5.74 -11.22
N VAL A 29 17.25 5.41 -10.00
CA VAL A 29 17.48 6.27 -8.83
C VAL A 29 18.61 5.69 -8.00
N SER A 30 19.63 6.48 -7.69
CA SER A 30 20.75 6.10 -6.85
C SER A 30 21.24 7.25 -5.99
N LYS A 31 21.39 7.03 -4.69
CA LYS A 31 21.82 8.05 -3.71
C LYS A 31 23.23 8.58 -3.97
N ASP A 32 24.08 7.76 -4.55
CA ASP A 32 25.50 8.10 -4.86
C ASP A 32 25.68 8.89 -6.16
N GLY A 33 24.58 9.20 -6.87
CA GLY A 33 24.61 9.92 -8.14
C GLY A 33 24.96 9.07 -9.37
N SER A 34 25.08 7.75 -9.22
CA SER A 34 25.36 6.83 -10.35
C SER A 34 24.11 6.52 -11.20
N GLY A 35 22.92 7.00 -10.80
CA GLY A 35 21.67 6.88 -11.54
C GLY A 35 21.27 8.15 -12.29
N ASP A 36 20.10 8.13 -12.91
CA ASP A 36 19.51 9.30 -13.57
C ASP A 36 19.04 10.34 -12.54
N PHE A 37 18.67 9.90 -11.33
CA PHE A 37 18.15 10.72 -10.24
C PHE A 37 18.76 10.28 -8.90
N THR A 38 18.82 11.21 -7.94
CA THR A 38 19.25 10.95 -6.55
C THR A 38 18.08 10.87 -5.56
N SER A 39 16.85 11.23 -6.00
CA SER A 39 15.61 11.10 -5.23
C SER A 39 14.53 10.42 -6.05
N ILE A 40 13.64 9.69 -5.35
CA ILE A 40 12.55 8.95 -5.99
C ILE A 40 11.48 9.93 -6.46
N GLN A 41 11.17 10.97 -5.67
CA GLN A 41 10.18 11.97 -6.09
C GLN A 41 10.61 12.69 -7.36
N ALA A 42 11.89 13.05 -7.50
CA ALA A 42 12.39 13.68 -8.72
C ALA A 42 12.24 12.78 -9.96
N ALA A 43 12.44 11.47 -9.79
CA ALA A 43 12.20 10.51 -10.87
C ALA A 43 10.70 10.41 -11.21
N VAL A 44 9.80 10.40 -10.22
CA VAL A 44 8.34 10.44 -10.46
C VAL A 44 7.95 11.71 -11.22
N ASP A 45 8.44 12.87 -10.80
CA ASP A 45 8.11 14.17 -11.40
C ASP A 45 8.60 14.28 -12.85
N ALA A 46 9.66 13.54 -13.21
CA ALA A 46 10.18 13.46 -14.57
C ALA A 46 9.40 12.49 -15.47
N THR A 47 8.50 11.65 -14.93
CA THR A 47 7.73 10.72 -15.75
C THR A 47 6.67 11.42 -16.58
N LYS A 48 6.41 10.89 -17.78
CA LYS A 48 5.32 11.35 -18.64
C LYS A 48 3.97 11.11 -17.96
N ALA A 49 3.13 12.16 -17.91
CA ALA A 49 1.74 12.01 -17.54
C ALA A 49 0.97 11.20 -18.60
N PHE A 50 0.06 10.33 -18.14
CA PHE A 50 -0.74 9.43 -18.99
C PHE A 50 0.12 8.66 -20.01
N PRO A 51 1.08 7.87 -19.55
CA PRO A 51 2.01 7.19 -20.44
C PRO A 51 1.29 6.10 -21.25
N ASP A 52 1.72 5.90 -22.50
CA ASP A 52 1.23 4.87 -23.41
C ASP A 52 1.74 3.47 -23.08
N LYS A 53 2.80 3.38 -22.29
CA LYS A 53 3.39 2.13 -21.78
C LYS A 53 3.86 2.34 -20.35
N ARG A 54 4.06 1.23 -19.66
CA ARG A 54 4.60 1.20 -18.30
C ARG A 54 5.98 1.86 -18.24
N ILE A 55 6.13 2.77 -17.28
CA ILE A 55 7.42 3.36 -16.92
C ILE A 55 7.96 2.63 -15.69
N THR A 56 9.24 2.30 -15.69
CA THR A 56 9.89 1.60 -14.57
C THR A 56 11.00 2.45 -13.99
N ILE A 57 10.90 2.72 -12.69
CA ILE A 57 11.95 3.34 -11.88
C ILE A 57 12.66 2.24 -11.09
N TYR A 58 13.91 1.98 -11.42
CA TYR A 58 14.80 1.09 -10.69
C TYR A 58 15.46 1.87 -9.55
N ILE A 59 15.29 1.39 -8.33
CA ILE A 59 15.78 2.09 -7.14
C ILE A 59 16.92 1.27 -6.54
N LYS A 60 18.13 1.84 -6.57
CA LYS A 60 19.31 1.22 -5.99
C LYS A 60 19.20 1.14 -4.46
N SER A 61 19.95 0.23 -3.87
CA SER A 61 20.07 0.10 -2.42
C SER A 61 20.47 1.43 -1.79
N GLY A 62 19.77 1.82 -0.73
CA GLY A 62 19.96 3.08 -0.03
C GLY A 62 18.75 3.45 0.82
N VAL A 63 18.94 4.35 1.77
CA VAL A 63 17.86 4.91 2.60
C VAL A 63 17.41 6.24 2.00
N TYR A 64 16.23 6.25 1.43
CA TYR A 64 15.60 7.41 0.79
C TYR A 64 14.63 8.06 1.80
N ARG A 65 15.15 9.05 2.54
CA ARG A 65 14.34 9.80 3.51
C ARG A 65 13.59 10.91 2.79
N GLU A 66 12.44 10.58 2.24
CA GLU A 66 11.59 11.49 1.49
C GLU A 66 10.12 11.01 1.52
N LYS A 67 9.19 11.95 1.40
CA LYS A 67 7.79 11.65 1.12
C LYS A 67 7.61 11.55 -0.38
N VAL A 68 7.12 10.42 -0.85
CA VAL A 68 6.92 10.17 -2.28
C VAL A 68 5.44 10.13 -2.60
N ARG A 69 5.02 10.92 -3.57
CA ARG A 69 3.65 10.91 -4.11
C ARG A 69 3.67 10.50 -5.58
N VAL A 70 2.87 9.52 -5.93
CA VAL A 70 2.60 9.12 -7.32
C VAL A 70 1.19 9.57 -7.68
N PRO A 71 1.05 10.73 -8.37
CA PRO A 71 -0.24 11.30 -8.72
C PRO A 71 -1.02 10.44 -9.71
N SER A 72 -2.34 10.62 -9.77
CA SER A 72 -3.25 9.82 -10.62
C SER A 72 -2.92 9.84 -12.12
N TRP A 73 -2.27 10.88 -12.61
CA TRP A 73 -1.84 10.98 -14.02
C TRP A 73 -0.55 10.22 -14.33
N ASN A 74 0.18 9.71 -13.32
CA ASN A 74 1.36 8.85 -13.49
C ASN A 74 0.99 7.35 -13.42
N ASN A 75 -0.13 6.98 -14.03
CA ASN A 75 -0.56 5.58 -14.11
C ASN A 75 0.48 4.68 -14.81
N GLN A 76 0.37 3.36 -14.62
CA GLN A 76 1.32 2.38 -15.15
C GLN A 76 2.78 2.63 -14.73
N LEU A 77 3.02 3.14 -13.52
CA LEU A 77 4.37 3.32 -12.97
C LEU A 77 4.77 2.10 -12.16
N SER A 78 6.06 1.71 -12.26
CA SER A 78 6.65 0.64 -11.45
C SER A 78 7.84 1.15 -10.66
N PHE A 79 7.92 0.76 -9.38
CA PHE A 79 9.10 0.88 -8.53
C PHE A 79 9.71 -0.51 -8.34
N ILE A 80 10.97 -0.67 -8.74
CA ILE A 80 11.70 -1.93 -8.58
C ILE A 80 12.93 -1.65 -7.73
N GLY A 81 12.90 -2.08 -6.48
CA GLY A 81 14.04 -2.02 -5.59
C GLY A 81 15.11 -3.04 -5.97
N GLU A 82 16.35 -2.70 -5.77
CA GLU A 82 17.48 -3.60 -5.99
C GLU A 82 17.51 -4.74 -4.94
N ASP A 83 17.15 -4.43 -3.69
CA ASP A 83 17.13 -5.36 -2.57
C ASP A 83 16.06 -4.91 -1.58
N ARG A 84 15.17 -5.82 -1.18
CA ARG A 84 14.03 -5.52 -0.29
C ARG A 84 14.46 -4.89 1.04
N GLU A 85 15.54 -5.35 1.63
CA GLU A 85 16.00 -4.94 2.96
C GLU A 85 16.90 -3.70 2.92
N LYS A 86 17.46 -3.39 1.74
CA LYS A 86 18.41 -2.29 1.56
C LYS A 86 17.87 -1.12 0.75
N THR A 87 16.77 -1.30 0.02
CA THR A 87 16.09 -0.23 -0.71
C THR A 87 14.94 0.28 0.13
N ILE A 88 15.17 1.33 0.92
CA ILE A 88 14.26 1.79 1.97
C ILE A 88 13.75 3.20 1.65
N ILE A 89 12.43 3.33 1.50
CA ILE A 89 11.73 4.63 1.44
C ILE A 89 11.19 4.89 2.84
N THR A 90 11.66 5.93 3.52
CA THR A 90 11.31 6.19 4.91
C THR A 90 11.02 7.67 5.16
N TYR A 91 10.07 7.94 6.05
CA TYR A 91 9.80 9.25 6.61
C TYR A 91 9.24 9.10 8.04
N ASP A 92 8.97 10.22 8.74
CA ASP A 92 8.61 10.18 10.16
C ASP A 92 7.49 11.16 10.52
N ASP A 93 6.58 11.45 9.59
CA ASP A 93 5.39 12.23 9.89
C ASP A 93 4.38 11.42 10.68
N TYR A 94 3.74 12.03 11.68
CA TYR A 94 2.67 11.46 12.49
C TYR A 94 1.62 12.51 12.80
N PHE A 95 0.49 12.09 13.33
CA PHE A 95 -0.72 12.90 13.50
C PHE A 95 -0.45 14.27 14.15
N GLU A 96 0.16 14.30 15.33
CA GLU A 96 0.42 15.53 16.06
C GLU A 96 1.51 16.39 15.42
N LYS A 97 2.53 15.77 14.81
CA LYS A 97 3.62 16.49 14.13
C LYS A 97 3.12 17.30 12.94
N ILE A 98 2.15 16.76 12.18
CA ILE A 98 1.60 17.44 10.99
C ILE A 98 0.62 18.55 11.38
N ASP A 99 -0.16 18.36 12.44
CA ASP A 99 -1.15 19.31 12.97
C ASP A 99 -2.06 19.93 11.90
N ARG A 100 -2.73 19.08 11.11
CA ARG A 100 -3.75 19.47 10.12
C ARG A 100 -5.18 19.21 10.63
N GLY A 101 -5.38 19.26 11.95
CA GLY A 101 -6.65 18.98 12.61
C GLY A 101 -7.04 17.50 12.47
N ARG A 102 -8.35 17.21 12.44
CA ARG A 102 -8.88 15.83 12.50
C ARG A 102 -8.44 14.91 11.35
N ASN A 103 -7.94 15.45 10.26
CA ASN A 103 -7.55 14.70 9.08
C ASN A 103 -6.03 14.47 8.98
N SER A 104 -5.28 14.81 10.01
CA SER A 104 -3.80 14.70 10.00
C SER A 104 -3.30 13.33 9.60
N THR A 105 -3.94 12.24 10.04
CA THR A 105 -3.57 10.86 9.69
C THR A 105 -3.35 10.69 8.18
N PHE A 106 -4.25 11.22 7.36
CA PHE A 106 -4.23 11.06 5.89
C PHE A 106 -3.12 11.86 5.19
N PHE A 107 -2.34 12.62 5.93
CA PHE A 107 -1.17 13.36 5.43
C PHE A 107 0.16 12.88 6.00
N THR A 108 0.15 11.84 6.84
CA THR A 108 1.37 11.31 7.48
C THR A 108 2.16 10.32 6.61
N TRP A 109 1.63 9.92 5.45
CA TRP A 109 2.19 8.88 4.60
C TRP A 109 3.65 9.15 4.20
N THR A 110 4.41 8.08 4.11
CA THR A 110 5.75 8.08 3.48
C THR A 110 5.62 7.94 1.98
N LEU A 111 4.77 7.00 1.50
CA LEU A 111 4.46 6.80 0.09
C LEU A 111 2.95 6.89 -0.14
N LEU A 112 2.51 7.80 -1.04
CA LEU A 112 1.13 7.95 -1.49
C LEU A 112 1.02 7.54 -2.96
N ILE A 113 0.12 6.59 -3.26
CA ILE A 113 -0.20 6.12 -4.61
C ILE A 113 -1.64 6.46 -4.96
N GLU A 114 -1.82 7.48 -5.79
CA GLU A 114 -3.12 7.83 -6.38
C GLU A 114 -3.29 7.23 -7.79
N ALA A 115 -2.20 6.77 -8.38
CA ALA A 115 -2.13 6.28 -9.74
C ALA A 115 -2.65 4.84 -9.87
N ASP A 116 -3.42 4.59 -10.94
CA ASP A 116 -3.84 3.25 -11.34
C ASP A 116 -2.68 2.44 -11.93
N ASP A 117 -2.81 1.11 -11.88
CA ASP A 117 -1.84 0.17 -12.46
C ASP A 117 -0.41 0.31 -11.90
N PHE A 118 -0.29 0.77 -10.65
CA PHE A 118 1.00 0.89 -9.96
C PHE A 118 1.54 -0.48 -9.58
N TYR A 119 2.85 -0.65 -9.69
CA TYR A 119 3.54 -1.88 -9.29
C TYR A 119 4.78 -1.56 -8.44
N ALA A 120 4.95 -2.24 -7.33
CA ALA A 120 6.16 -2.16 -6.51
C ALA A 120 6.71 -3.55 -6.20
N GLU A 121 8.02 -3.72 -6.28
CA GLU A 121 8.70 -4.98 -5.96
C GLU A 121 10.05 -4.74 -5.31
N ASN A 122 10.42 -5.61 -4.35
CA ASN A 122 11.75 -5.68 -3.70
C ASN A 122 12.16 -4.39 -2.99
N LEU A 123 11.28 -3.76 -2.21
CA LEU A 123 11.63 -2.54 -1.45
C LEU A 123 10.91 -2.51 -0.09
N THR A 124 11.45 -1.70 0.79
CA THR A 124 10.86 -1.38 2.09
C THR A 124 10.23 0.01 2.06
N ILE A 125 9.00 0.12 2.56
CA ILE A 125 8.31 1.38 2.81
C ILE A 125 8.07 1.48 4.32
N GLU A 126 8.58 2.52 4.94
CA GLU A 126 8.57 2.67 6.39
C GLU A 126 8.03 4.04 6.81
N ASN A 127 7.22 4.06 7.87
CA ASN A 127 7.07 5.27 8.67
C ASN A 127 7.84 5.08 9.99
N ALA A 128 8.91 5.85 10.15
CA ALA A 128 9.86 5.74 11.24
C ALA A 128 9.53 6.64 12.45
N ALA A 129 8.29 7.15 12.57
CA ALA A 129 7.89 8.04 13.68
C ALA A 129 7.88 7.34 15.05
N GLY A 130 7.83 5.99 15.07
CA GLY A 130 7.74 5.24 16.33
C GLY A 130 6.30 5.08 16.83
N GLN A 131 6.14 4.76 18.12
CA GLN A 131 4.82 4.57 18.76
C GLN A 131 4.29 5.90 19.30
N VAL A 132 3.96 6.82 18.41
CA VAL A 132 3.54 8.20 18.73
C VAL A 132 2.10 8.52 18.28
N GLY A 133 1.31 7.50 17.95
CA GLY A 133 -0.03 7.64 17.38
C GLY A 133 -0.06 7.33 15.89
N GLN A 134 -1.06 7.84 15.19
CA GLN A 134 -1.30 7.53 13.77
C GLN A 134 -0.16 8.04 12.87
N ALA A 135 0.42 7.13 12.09
CA ALA A 135 1.58 7.39 11.24
C ALA A 135 1.61 6.41 10.06
N VAL A 136 1.10 6.85 8.93
CA VAL A 136 0.95 6.00 7.74
C VAL A 136 2.29 5.81 7.03
N ALA A 137 2.67 4.59 6.74
CA ALA A 137 3.82 4.29 5.87
C ALA A 137 3.39 4.31 4.39
N LEU A 138 2.32 3.59 4.06
CA LEU A 138 1.81 3.48 2.70
C LEU A 138 0.32 3.84 2.63
N HIS A 139 -0.02 4.79 1.77
CA HIS A 139 -1.37 5.18 1.42
C HIS A 139 -1.65 4.86 -0.05
N VAL A 140 -2.66 4.05 -0.35
CA VAL A 140 -3.00 3.64 -1.72
C VAL A 140 -4.47 3.95 -2.00
N GLU A 141 -4.72 4.80 -3.00
CA GLU A 141 -6.04 5.11 -3.56
C GLU A 141 -6.20 4.55 -4.99
N GLY A 142 -5.09 4.35 -5.68
CA GLY A 142 -5.08 3.85 -7.06
C GLY A 142 -5.68 2.45 -7.18
N ASN A 143 -6.29 2.18 -8.34
CA ASN A 143 -6.87 0.90 -8.69
C ASN A 143 -5.85 0.00 -9.40
N ARG A 144 -5.95 -1.31 -9.24
CA ARG A 144 -5.06 -2.33 -9.81
C ARG A 144 -3.59 -2.15 -9.39
N CYS A 145 -3.40 -1.79 -8.12
CA CYS A 145 -2.06 -1.64 -7.53
C CYS A 145 -1.54 -2.98 -7.01
N VAL A 146 -0.25 -3.23 -7.21
CA VAL A 146 0.42 -4.47 -6.79
C VAL A 146 1.68 -4.15 -6.00
N PHE A 147 1.81 -4.80 -4.85
CA PHE A 147 3.01 -4.80 -4.03
C PHE A 147 3.48 -6.25 -3.89
N LYS A 148 4.69 -6.54 -4.35
CA LYS A 148 5.25 -7.89 -4.35
C LYS A 148 6.60 -7.90 -3.67
N ASN A 149 6.81 -8.83 -2.75
CA ASN A 149 8.07 -8.96 -2.01
C ASN A 149 8.53 -7.64 -1.38
N CYS A 150 7.60 -6.89 -0.77
CA CYS A 150 7.86 -5.63 -0.09
C CYS A 150 7.79 -5.80 1.44
N SER A 151 8.53 -4.95 2.17
CA SER A 151 8.36 -4.77 3.61
C SER A 151 7.65 -3.45 3.89
N LEU A 152 6.57 -3.50 4.67
CA LEU A 152 5.70 -2.37 5.00
C LEU A 152 5.72 -2.19 6.51
N LEU A 153 6.51 -1.22 6.97
CA LEU A 153 6.93 -1.11 8.35
C LEU A 153 6.36 0.16 9.00
N GLY A 154 5.75 0.00 10.16
CA GLY A 154 5.22 1.12 10.92
C GLY A 154 4.74 0.73 12.31
N ASN A 155 3.84 1.54 12.84
CA ASN A 155 3.20 1.34 14.13
C ASN A 155 1.67 1.46 13.99
N GLN A 156 1.03 2.42 14.61
CA GLN A 156 -0.41 2.64 14.42
C GLN A 156 -0.68 3.18 13.00
N ASP A 157 -1.68 2.59 12.33
CA ASP A 157 -2.15 3.02 11.01
C ASP A 157 -1.10 2.85 9.87
N THR A 158 -0.31 1.78 9.87
CA THR A 158 0.79 1.57 8.88
C THR A 158 0.31 1.62 7.44
N LEU A 159 -0.80 0.91 7.09
CA LEU A 159 -1.34 0.84 5.73
C LEU A 159 -2.74 1.46 5.65
N TYR A 160 -2.88 2.55 4.94
CA TYR A 160 -4.17 3.12 4.55
C TYR A 160 -4.50 2.73 3.11
N LEU A 161 -5.49 1.85 2.94
CA LEU A 161 -5.87 1.24 1.66
C LEU A 161 -7.30 1.65 1.33
N ASP A 162 -7.45 2.64 0.45
CA ASP A 162 -8.72 3.30 0.17
C ASP A 162 -8.97 3.45 -1.33
N GLY A 163 -9.98 4.24 -1.70
CA GLY A 163 -10.42 4.47 -3.06
C GLY A 163 -11.72 3.72 -3.43
N GLU A 164 -12.69 4.45 -3.98
CA GLU A 164 -14.06 3.98 -4.22
C GLU A 164 -14.14 2.64 -4.97
N ASN A 165 -13.30 2.44 -5.97
CA ASN A 165 -13.25 1.21 -6.77
C ASN A 165 -11.87 0.56 -6.76
N SER A 166 -11.05 0.91 -5.77
CA SER A 166 -9.68 0.43 -5.68
C SER A 166 -9.64 -1.07 -5.38
N LYS A 167 -8.85 -1.77 -6.19
CA LYS A 167 -8.51 -3.19 -6.05
C LYS A 167 -7.00 -3.32 -5.95
N GLN A 168 -6.52 -3.96 -4.90
CA GLN A 168 -5.10 -3.99 -4.57
C GLN A 168 -4.65 -5.40 -4.26
N LEU A 169 -3.42 -5.75 -4.64
CA LEU A 169 -2.79 -7.03 -4.34
C LEU A 169 -1.47 -6.83 -3.60
N PHE A 170 -1.35 -7.43 -2.43
CA PHE A 170 -0.10 -7.59 -1.71
C PHE A 170 0.30 -9.06 -1.78
N LYS A 171 1.44 -9.37 -2.36
CA LYS A 171 1.92 -10.74 -2.51
C LYS A 171 3.30 -10.91 -1.91
N ASN A 172 3.47 -11.92 -1.04
CA ASN A 172 4.75 -12.22 -0.39
C ASN A 172 5.38 -11.01 0.34
N CYS A 173 4.52 -10.18 0.95
CA CYS A 173 4.94 -9.00 1.69
C CYS A 173 5.07 -9.30 3.20
N THR A 174 5.95 -8.56 3.88
CA THR A 174 5.96 -8.46 5.33
C THR A 174 5.28 -7.15 5.73
N ILE A 175 4.28 -7.23 6.60
CA ILE A 175 3.50 -6.07 7.06
C ILE A 175 3.49 -6.07 8.56
N GLU A 176 3.96 -5.00 9.18
CA GLU A 176 3.99 -4.91 10.63
C GLU A 176 3.46 -3.58 11.17
N GLY A 177 2.87 -3.65 12.35
CA GLY A 177 2.34 -2.49 13.04
C GLY A 177 1.77 -2.81 14.41
N THR A 178 1.21 -1.78 15.07
CA THR A 178 0.66 -1.90 16.43
C THR A 178 -0.87 -1.92 16.43
N THR A 179 -1.53 -0.80 16.17
CA THR A 179 -2.98 -0.64 16.24
C THR A 179 -3.55 -0.31 14.88
N ASP A 180 -4.62 -1.03 14.46
CA ASP A 180 -5.35 -0.77 13.21
C ASP A 180 -4.42 -0.63 11.99
N PHE A 181 -3.32 -1.38 12.01
CA PHE A 181 -2.21 -1.12 11.09
C PHE A 181 -2.49 -1.52 9.63
N ILE A 182 -3.66 -2.11 9.34
CA ILE A 182 -4.22 -2.31 8.01
C ILE A 182 -5.64 -1.78 8.02
N PHE A 183 -5.87 -0.60 7.43
CA PHE A 183 -7.17 0.05 7.49
C PHE A 183 -7.60 0.69 6.17
N GLY A 184 -8.90 1.01 6.04
CA GLY A 184 -9.47 1.63 4.84
C GLY A 184 -10.62 0.85 4.21
N SER A 185 -11.05 1.28 3.01
CA SER A 185 -12.27 0.81 2.34
C SER A 185 -12.04 -0.02 1.07
N ALA A 186 -10.80 -0.10 0.57
CA ALA A 186 -10.48 -0.79 -0.67
C ALA A 186 -10.79 -2.30 -0.63
N THR A 187 -10.94 -2.90 -1.81
CA THR A 187 -10.92 -4.35 -1.98
C THR A 187 -9.47 -4.83 -2.11
N VAL A 188 -8.97 -5.54 -1.11
CA VAL A 188 -7.55 -5.92 -1.05
C VAL A 188 -7.38 -7.41 -0.85
N VAL A 189 -6.50 -8.02 -1.64
CA VAL A 189 -6.02 -9.38 -1.40
C VAL A 189 -4.59 -9.34 -0.85
N PHE A 190 -4.40 -9.92 0.31
CA PHE A 190 -3.10 -10.24 0.88
C PHE A 190 -2.85 -11.74 0.64
N SER A 191 -1.88 -12.07 -0.19
CA SER A 191 -1.55 -13.45 -0.56
C SER A 191 -0.15 -13.80 -0.10
N GLU A 192 -0.01 -14.87 0.69
CA GLU A 192 1.29 -15.37 1.15
C GLU A 192 2.11 -14.32 1.93
N CYS A 193 1.41 -13.40 2.63
CA CYS A 193 2.05 -12.34 3.40
C CYS A 193 2.33 -12.78 4.84
N THR A 194 3.38 -12.20 5.44
CA THR A 194 3.64 -12.28 6.87
C THR A 194 3.11 -11.02 7.54
N ILE A 195 2.20 -11.17 8.49
CA ILE A 195 1.55 -10.08 9.24
C ILE A 195 2.10 -10.13 10.67
N ILE A 196 2.72 -9.05 11.13
CA ILE A 196 3.41 -9.02 12.43
C ILE A 196 2.77 -7.99 13.36
N SER A 197 2.12 -8.47 14.41
CA SER A 197 1.60 -7.62 15.50
C SER A 197 2.74 -7.19 16.42
N ARG A 198 2.89 -5.88 16.63
CA ARG A 198 3.94 -5.28 17.47
C ARG A 198 3.40 -4.79 18.83
N SER A 199 2.12 -4.94 19.09
CA SER A 199 1.47 -4.65 20.38
C SER A 199 0.21 -5.47 20.56
N ASP A 200 -0.27 -5.54 21.79
CA ASP A 200 -1.58 -6.09 22.17
C ASP A 200 -2.67 -5.15 21.66
N SER A 201 -3.13 -5.33 20.42
CA SER A 201 -4.08 -4.43 19.76
C SER A 201 -4.79 -5.10 18.58
N TYR A 202 -5.07 -4.35 17.50
CA TYR A 202 -5.90 -4.79 16.37
C TYR A 202 -5.09 -4.80 15.08
N ILE A 203 -5.20 -5.88 14.29
CA ILE A 203 -4.55 -5.99 12.97
C ILE A 203 -5.28 -5.13 11.95
N THR A 204 -6.61 -5.33 11.80
CA THR A 204 -7.39 -4.65 10.77
C THR A 204 -8.44 -3.70 11.33
N ALA A 205 -8.68 -2.60 10.61
CA ALA A 205 -9.79 -1.67 10.82
C ALA A 205 -10.46 -1.33 9.49
N ALA A 206 -11.28 -2.27 8.98
CA ALA A 206 -11.94 -2.12 7.70
C ALA A 206 -13.08 -1.10 7.74
N SER A 207 -13.27 -0.39 6.62
CA SER A 207 -14.39 0.54 6.40
C SER A 207 -15.07 0.29 5.04
N THR A 208 -15.15 -0.96 4.64
CA THR A 208 -15.74 -1.40 3.35
C THR A 208 -17.11 -0.77 3.14
N GLN A 209 -17.37 -0.24 1.95
CA GLN A 209 -18.66 0.37 1.61
C GLN A 209 -19.76 -0.69 1.44
N LYS A 210 -21.03 -0.27 1.62
CA LYS A 210 -22.21 -1.15 1.65
C LYS A 210 -22.35 -2.05 0.42
N ASP A 211 -22.06 -1.54 -0.75
CA ASP A 211 -22.26 -2.21 -2.05
C ASP A 211 -21.08 -3.08 -2.48
N LYS A 212 -19.97 -3.06 -1.77
CA LYS A 212 -18.78 -3.85 -2.11
C LYS A 212 -18.96 -5.31 -1.68
N THR A 213 -18.67 -6.24 -2.59
CA THR A 213 -18.71 -7.68 -2.30
C THR A 213 -17.58 -8.10 -1.36
N TYR A 214 -16.40 -7.55 -1.56
CA TYR A 214 -15.18 -7.88 -0.80
C TYR A 214 -14.58 -6.64 -0.17
N GLY A 215 -13.93 -6.82 0.97
CA GLY A 215 -13.05 -5.85 1.63
C GLY A 215 -11.63 -6.39 1.71
N PHE A 216 -11.09 -6.58 2.91
CA PHE A 216 -9.77 -7.17 3.14
C PHE A 216 -9.86 -8.70 3.14
N VAL A 217 -9.06 -9.34 2.31
CA VAL A 217 -9.01 -10.80 2.19
C VAL A 217 -7.59 -11.31 2.32
N PHE A 218 -7.32 -12.10 3.34
CA PHE A 218 -6.02 -12.71 3.63
C PHE A 218 -6.05 -14.18 3.18
N LEU A 219 -5.15 -14.55 2.27
CA LEU A 219 -5.05 -15.88 1.69
C LEU A 219 -3.66 -16.47 1.99
N ASN A 220 -3.61 -17.60 2.67
CA ASN A 220 -2.38 -18.32 2.99
C ASN A 220 -1.32 -17.44 3.69
N CYS A 221 -1.76 -16.51 4.53
CA CYS A 221 -0.88 -15.61 5.27
C CYS A 221 -0.44 -16.25 6.58
N THR A 222 0.72 -15.80 7.10
CA THR A 222 1.20 -16.18 8.43
C THR A 222 1.11 -14.99 9.37
N LEU A 223 0.37 -15.13 10.48
CA LEU A 223 0.23 -14.11 11.51
C LEU A 223 1.19 -14.40 12.65
N LYS A 224 2.10 -13.47 12.91
CA LYS A 224 3.13 -13.54 13.95
C LYS A 224 3.05 -12.35 14.89
N ALA A 225 3.79 -12.40 15.96
CA ALA A 225 3.93 -11.31 16.91
C ALA A 225 5.40 -11.03 17.21
N SER A 226 5.68 -9.80 17.58
CA SER A 226 6.93 -9.41 18.23
C SER A 226 6.96 -9.94 19.66
N ASP A 227 8.14 -10.03 20.24
CA ASP A 227 8.32 -10.49 21.61
C ASP A 227 7.45 -9.70 22.60
N GLY A 228 6.79 -10.44 23.51
CA GLY A 228 5.92 -9.87 24.53
C GLY A 228 4.49 -9.56 24.10
N VAL A 229 4.14 -9.68 22.83
CA VAL A 229 2.77 -9.52 22.33
C VAL A 229 1.99 -10.82 22.48
N THR A 230 0.87 -10.80 23.20
CA THR A 230 0.09 -11.98 23.56
C THR A 230 -1.42 -11.83 23.33
N LYS A 231 -1.92 -10.64 22.98
CA LYS A 231 -3.36 -10.33 22.93
C LYS A 231 -3.71 -9.46 21.70
N ALA A 232 -3.52 -10.00 20.50
CA ALA A 232 -3.93 -9.33 19.29
C ALA A 232 -5.30 -9.81 18.79
N TYR A 233 -6.10 -8.89 18.30
CA TYR A 233 -7.34 -9.16 17.58
C TYR A 233 -7.09 -9.18 16.08
N LEU A 234 -7.77 -10.03 15.33
CA LEU A 234 -7.79 -10.04 13.87
C LEU A 234 -8.29 -8.72 13.28
N GLY A 235 -9.15 -8.04 14.02
CA GLY A 235 -9.60 -6.70 13.66
C GLY A 235 -10.87 -6.22 14.35
N ARG A 236 -11.25 -4.99 13.99
CA ARG A 236 -12.48 -4.33 14.45
C ARG A 236 -13.12 -3.49 13.33
N PRO A 237 -14.46 -3.41 13.22
CA PRO A 237 -15.13 -2.69 12.12
C PRO A 237 -15.09 -1.17 12.36
N TRP A 238 -14.24 -0.46 11.61
CA TRP A 238 -14.17 1.01 11.70
C TRP A 238 -15.44 1.69 11.23
N ARG A 239 -16.14 1.10 10.24
CA ARG A 239 -17.41 1.64 9.73
C ARG A 239 -18.43 0.51 9.55
N PRO A 240 -19.75 0.81 9.41
CA PRO A 240 -20.75 -0.16 8.98
C PRO A 240 -20.34 -0.84 7.69
N TYR A 241 -20.78 -2.10 7.49
CA TYR A 241 -20.50 -2.94 6.32
C TYR A 241 -19.03 -3.38 6.16
N ALA A 242 -18.18 -3.12 7.14
CA ALA A 242 -16.79 -3.58 7.14
C ALA A 242 -16.66 -5.07 6.82
N LYS A 243 -15.71 -5.44 5.96
CA LYS A 243 -15.48 -6.84 5.56
C LYS A 243 -14.02 -7.20 5.69
N THR A 244 -13.73 -8.26 6.45
CA THR A 244 -12.38 -8.83 6.57
C THR A 244 -12.50 -10.35 6.65
N VAL A 245 -11.72 -11.06 5.85
CA VAL A 245 -11.77 -12.53 5.79
C VAL A 245 -10.37 -13.12 5.77
N PHE A 246 -10.12 -14.12 6.64
CA PHE A 246 -8.88 -14.89 6.67
C PHE A 246 -9.14 -16.32 6.22
N LEU A 247 -8.42 -16.78 5.17
CA LEU A 247 -8.54 -18.13 4.62
C LEU A 247 -7.19 -18.83 4.58
N ASN A 248 -7.15 -20.04 5.13
CA ASN A 248 -5.97 -20.91 5.15
C ASN A 248 -4.72 -20.22 5.73
N CYS A 249 -4.91 -19.31 6.68
CA CYS A 249 -3.83 -18.60 7.34
C CYS A 249 -3.30 -19.42 8.51
N GLU A 250 -2.01 -19.29 8.79
CA GLU A 250 -1.39 -19.77 10.03
C GLU A 250 -1.41 -18.65 11.06
N MET A 251 -2.00 -18.90 12.24
CA MET A 251 -2.20 -17.91 13.29
C MET A 251 -1.44 -18.28 14.55
N GLY A 252 -0.51 -17.43 14.97
CA GLY A 252 0.23 -17.57 16.22
C GLY A 252 -0.67 -17.48 17.47
N ASP A 253 -0.16 -17.87 18.60
CA ASP A 253 -0.85 -17.91 19.91
C ASP A 253 -1.19 -16.53 20.47
N HIS A 254 -0.64 -15.46 19.91
CA HIS A 254 -0.98 -14.08 20.25
C HIS A 254 -2.39 -13.68 19.79
N ILE A 255 -3.02 -14.42 18.88
CA ILE A 255 -4.42 -14.15 18.49
C ILE A 255 -5.35 -14.69 19.58
N ILE A 256 -6.06 -13.78 20.23
CA ILE A 256 -6.94 -14.15 21.36
C ILE A 256 -8.15 -14.97 20.93
N PRO A 257 -8.76 -15.74 21.85
CA PRO A 257 -9.89 -16.62 21.53
C PRO A 257 -11.09 -15.91 20.90
N GLU A 258 -11.41 -14.68 21.30
CA GLU A 258 -12.51 -13.88 20.76
C GLU A 258 -12.29 -13.53 19.27
N GLY A 259 -11.05 -13.46 18.84
CA GLY A 259 -10.60 -13.17 17.47
C GLY A 259 -10.86 -11.75 17.00
N TRP A 260 -12.02 -11.19 17.30
CA TRP A 260 -12.48 -9.91 16.80
C TRP A 260 -12.99 -9.01 17.93
N LYS A 261 -13.01 -7.71 17.70
CA LYS A 261 -13.53 -6.72 18.67
C LYS A 261 -14.52 -5.80 17.98
N GLU A 262 -15.57 -5.40 18.70
CA GLU A 262 -16.43 -4.29 18.22
C GLU A 262 -15.64 -2.96 18.27
N TRP A 263 -16.01 -2.06 17.39
CA TRP A 263 -15.63 -0.66 17.52
C TRP A 263 -16.46 -0.03 18.66
N SER A 264 -16.13 1.17 19.10
CA SER A 264 -16.87 1.88 20.15
C SER A 264 -18.38 2.05 19.88
N ASN A 265 -18.79 1.92 18.61
CA ASN A 265 -20.20 1.85 18.21
C ASN A 265 -20.56 0.40 17.84
N SER A 266 -21.29 -0.29 18.72
CA SER A 266 -21.75 -1.67 18.55
C SER A 266 -22.71 -1.87 17.37
N GLU A 267 -23.35 -0.82 16.85
CA GLU A 267 -24.26 -0.91 15.70
C GLU A 267 -23.53 -1.39 14.42
N ASN A 268 -22.23 -1.12 14.30
CA ASN A 268 -21.43 -1.55 13.15
C ASN A 268 -21.46 -3.08 12.97
N VAL A 269 -21.47 -3.87 14.04
CA VAL A 269 -21.41 -5.33 13.98
C VAL A 269 -22.61 -5.96 13.28
N SER A 270 -23.77 -5.31 13.33
CA SER A 270 -25.00 -5.82 12.67
C SER A 270 -24.90 -5.90 11.15
N THR A 271 -24.01 -5.16 10.54
CA THR A 271 -23.79 -5.09 9.09
C THR A 271 -22.41 -5.59 8.67
N THR A 272 -21.53 -5.89 9.63
CA THR A 272 -20.17 -6.34 9.41
C THR A 272 -20.15 -7.78 8.90
N PHE A 273 -19.19 -8.08 8.00
CA PHE A 273 -18.91 -9.43 7.55
C PHE A 273 -17.45 -9.79 7.83
N TYR A 274 -17.17 -10.32 8.99
CA TYR A 274 -15.86 -10.81 9.41
C TYR A 274 -15.90 -12.33 9.47
N ALA A 275 -14.99 -12.98 8.74
CA ALA A 275 -15.08 -14.43 8.54
C ALA A 275 -13.71 -15.11 8.51
N GLU A 276 -13.74 -16.40 8.82
CA GLU A 276 -12.57 -17.27 8.82
C GLU A 276 -12.86 -18.59 8.08
N TYR A 277 -11.80 -19.19 7.51
CA TYR A 277 -11.92 -20.50 6.86
C TYR A 277 -10.63 -21.27 6.92
N LYS A 278 -10.67 -22.45 7.56
CA LYS A 278 -9.56 -23.41 7.63
C LYS A 278 -8.21 -22.81 8.02
N ASN A 279 -8.22 -21.83 8.89
CA ASN A 279 -7.00 -21.32 9.48
C ASN A 279 -6.40 -22.36 10.40
N THR A 280 -5.08 -22.34 10.61
CA THR A 280 -4.31 -23.28 11.41
C THR A 280 -3.47 -22.55 12.46
N GLY A 281 -2.85 -23.31 13.35
CA GLY A 281 -2.03 -22.77 14.44
C GLY A 281 -2.83 -22.48 15.72
N PRO A 282 -2.15 -22.14 16.81
CA PRO A 282 -2.78 -22.01 18.14
C PRO A 282 -3.81 -20.89 18.22
N GLY A 283 -3.64 -19.80 17.45
CA GLY A 283 -4.58 -18.68 17.41
C GLY A 283 -5.81 -18.92 16.51
N ALA A 284 -5.92 -20.06 15.83
CA ALA A 284 -7.01 -20.35 14.89
C ALA A 284 -8.20 -21.10 15.52
N ALA A 285 -8.19 -21.37 16.83
CA ALA A 285 -9.32 -21.97 17.52
C ALA A 285 -10.56 -21.09 17.44
N THR A 286 -11.71 -21.66 17.03
CA THR A 286 -12.91 -20.88 16.68
C THR A 286 -14.04 -20.98 17.69
N GLU A 287 -13.91 -21.83 18.70
CA GLU A 287 -14.97 -22.14 19.68
C GLU A 287 -15.40 -20.93 20.53
N ASN A 288 -14.47 -20.01 20.75
CA ASN A 288 -14.69 -18.81 21.56
C ASN A 288 -14.70 -17.51 20.75
N ARG A 289 -14.80 -17.59 19.40
CA ARG A 289 -14.95 -16.41 18.56
C ARG A 289 -16.24 -15.66 18.91
N VAL A 290 -16.22 -14.35 18.75
CA VAL A 290 -17.42 -13.52 18.96
C VAL A 290 -18.58 -14.01 18.09
N ALA A 291 -19.80 -14.02 18.64
CA ALA A 291 -20.97 -14.63 17.98
C ALA A 291 -21.37 -13.98 16.65
N TRP A 292 -20.96 -12.75 16.38
CA TRP A 292 -21.23 -12.04 15.12
C TRP A 292 -20.20 -12.32 14.01
N SER A 293 -19.12 -13.05 14.28
CA SER A 293 -18.19 -13.50 13.25
C SER A 293 -18.68 -14.79 12.57
N HIS A 294 -18.14 -15.09 11.42
CA HIS A 294 -18.61 -16.20 10.58
C HIS A 294 -17.49 -17.24 10.35
N GLN A 295 -17.90 -18.52 10.34
CA GLN A 295 -17.05 -19.60 9.83
C GLN A 295 -17.57 -20.00 8.43
N LEU A 296 -16.76 -19.76 7.39
CA LEU A 296 -17.19 -20.03 6.01
C LEU A 296 -17.33 -21.53 5.74
N ARG A 297 -18.37 -21.89 5.01
CA ARG A 297 -18.53 -23.23 4.45
C ARG A 297 -17.72 -23.36 3.14
N ASN A 298 -17.41 -24.59 2.74
CA ASN A 298 -16.62 -24.88 1.52
C ASN A 298 -17.15 -24.15 0.28
N LYS A 299 -18.47 -24.06 0.09
CA LYS A 299 -19.12 -23.39 -1.07
C LYS A 299 -18.89 -21.87 -1.03
N GLU A 300 -18.87 -21.29 0.14
CA GLU A 300 -18.65 -19.85 0.34
C GLU A 300 -17.17 -19.49 0.14
N ALA A 301 -16.28 -20.29 0.70
CA ALA A 301 -14.82 -20.09 0.57
C ALA A 301 -14.32 -20.14 -0.88
N LYS A 302 -14.94 -20.94 -1.75
CA LYS A 302 -14.61 -21.00 -3.19
C LYS A 302 -14.72 -19.66 -3.92
N LYS A 303 -15.50 -18.71 -3.39
CA LYS A 303 -15.65 -17.36 -3.96
C LYS A 303 -14.44 -16.46 -3.66
N TYR A 304 -13.62 -16.84 -2.69
CA TYR A 304 -12.47 -16.06 -2.22
C TYR A 304 -11.19 -16.55 -2.92
N ASN A 305 -11.09 -16.35 -4.22
CA ASN A 305 -9.85 -16.56 -4.96
C ASN A 305 -9.43 -15.20 -5.60
N PRO A 306 -8.14 -14.96 -5.83
CA PRO A 306 -7.67 -13.65 -6.29
C PRO A 306 -8.32 -13.17 -7.57
N GLU A 307 -8.58 -14.06 -8.54
CA GLU A 307 -9.20 -13.69 -9.82
C GLU A 307 -10.66 -13.28 -9.65
N ALA A 308 -11.44 -13.98 -8.81
CA ALA A 308 -12.81 -13.62 -8.52
C ALA A 308 -12.93 -12.29 -7.79
N ILE A 309 -11.99 -11.99 -6.89
CA ILE A 309 -11.97 -10.78 -6.08
C ILE A 309 -11.49 -9.58 -6.89
N LEU A 310 -10.33 -9.71 -7.52
CA LEU A 310 -9.64 -8.61 -8.17
C LEU A 310 -9.99 -8.50 -9.67
N GLY A 311 -10.27 -9.62 -10.33
CA GLY A 311 -10.50 -9.69 -11.77
C GLY A 311 -9.27 -10.18 -12.54
N ASN A 312 -9.45 -10.44 -13.85
CA ASN A 312 -8.43 -11.09 -14.68
C ASN A 312 -7.15 -10.26 -14.94
N TRP A 313 -7.11 -9.02 -14.51
CA TRP A 313 -5.90 -8.18 -14.67
C TRP A 313 -4.69 -8.75 -13.91
N ILE A 314 -4.92 -9.46 -12.80
CA ILE A 314 -3.84 -10.06 -12.00
C ILE A 314 -3.06 -11.14 -12.75
N THR A 315 -3.64 -11.81 -13.73
CA THR A 315 -2.96 -12.83 -14.54
C THR A 315 -1.93 -12.24 -15.51
N LYS A 316 -2.00 -10.94 -15.76
CA LYS A 316 -1.07 -10.20 -16.63
C LYS A 316 0.13 -9.63 -15.87
N ILE A 317 0.16 -9.78 -14.55
CA ILE A 317 1.28 -9.35 -13.70
C ILE A 317 2.33 -10.46 -13.77
N LYS A 318 3.43 -10.19 -14.45
CA LYS A 318 4.56 -11.12 -14.56
C LYS A 318 5.60 -10.80 -13.52
#